data_9c69d4c960e22f4693abafec51f70f9c
#
_entry.id   9c69d4c960e22f4693abafec51f70f9c
#
_cell.length_a   1.000
_cell.length_b   1.000
_cell.length_c   1.000
_cell.angle_alpha   90.00
_cell.angle_beta   90.00
_cell.angle_gamma   90.00
#
_symmetry.space_group_name_H-M   'P 1'
#
loop_
_entity.id
_entity.type
_entity.pdbx_description
1 polymer ?
#
loop_
_entity_poly.entity_id
_entity_poly.type
_entity_poly.pdbx_seq_one_letter_code
_entity_poly.pdbx_strand_id
1 'polypeptide(L)'
;MPPQRFREQFRQIQRSMPDVPLAMGPDDAGEFLYEKGVVLAREGEEAQVVEDTVRGHFRTFAAGAPDRVRRLGPAGNRSGVVRIQVSDPGEGDAGGDPAVSGALRSLAAAEGRAGRRLVTRNHVVHIAVNACPGDEPVPVARDVRPNPAVAETDGEPGEDAARVLVVDTGLMHDYRSYSPLARTHGDAQVAECDGDGILQQYCGHGTFIAGLVAAVAPHTDITVSGALNDAGAVLEHEFGEKLFDAVEAGGWPDVLSLSAGTSNGRTDGLLGVDAFMRELREQRTLLVACAGNNGSATPFWPAAYADLPGYEDAVLSVGALRADGEADACFSNHGGWVKAYAPGERLTSALTGFGTPVPYVYQHSTYDACRYGFDYACTCHHPRHTGVLSEDGGSAKPDQVMFEGLAQWSGTSFATPVAAGMVVSHMAARGERDPRAARRRLLDAVDQFVDVRGAHKPALLPPTWRPVRVPAPTARP
;
A
#
# COMPACT_ATOMS: atom_id res chain seq x y z
N MET A 1 -2.25 -12.67 8.16
CA MET A 1 -3.69 -12.27 8.02
C MET A 1 -4.54 -13.52 8.16
N PRO A 2 -5.74 -13.47 8.77
CA PRO A 2 -6.65 -14.62 8.75
C PRO A 2 -7.01 -14.99 7.31
N PRO A 3 -7.01 -16.28 6.95
CA PRO A 3 -7.28 -16.73 5.57
C PRO A 3 -8.59 -16.20 4.98
N GLN A 4 -9.62 -16.07 5.81
CA GLN A 4 -10.91 -15.54 5.40
C GLN A 4 -10.83 -14.10 4.89
N ARG A 5 -10.12 -13.21 5.64
CA ARG A 5 -10.00 -11.79 5.27
C ARG A 5 -9.25 -11.61 3.95
N PHE A 6 -8.24 -12.44 3.71
CA PHE A 6 -7.51 -12.46 2.45
C PHE A 6 -8.41 -12.89 1.28
N ARG A 7 -9.31 -13.86 1.48
CA ARG A 7 -10.29 -14.27 0.46
C ARG A 7 -11.31 -13.18 0.15
N GLU A 8 -11.74 -12.41 1.17
CA GLU A 8 -12.62 -11.26 0.97
C GLU A 8 -11.94 -10.22 0.06
N GLN A 9 -10.69 -9.88 0.35
CA GLN A 9 -9.89 -8.99 -0.49
C GLN A 9 -9.70 -9.54 -1.90
N PHE A 10 -9.37 -10.82 -2.03
CA PHE A 10 -9.28 -11.47 -3.35
C PHE A 10 -10.52 -11.27 -4.19
N ARG A 11 -11.70 -11.54 -3.63
CA ARG A 11 -12.99 -11.37 -4.34
C ARG A 11 -13.21 -9.93 -4.78
N GLN A 12 -12.82 -8.98 -3.98
CA GLN A 12 -12.96 -7.56 -4.29
C GLN A 12 -12.02 -7.14 -5.42
N ILE A 13 -10.74 -7.44 -5.32
CA ILE A 13 -9.76 -7.13 -6.36
C ILE A 13 -10.12 -7.85 -7.67
N GLN A 14 -10.54 -9.12 -7.62
CA GLN A 14 -10.98 -9.85 -8.82
C GLN A 14 -12.16 -9.16 -9.51
N ARG A 15 -13.10 -8.57 -8.76
CA ARG A 15 -14.24 -7.83 -9.35
C ARG A 15 -13.80 -6.54 -10.02
N SER A 16 -12.78 -5.86 -9.50
CA SER A 16 -12.25 -4.63 -10.10
C SER A 16 -11.36 -4.88 -11.33
N MET A 17 -10.94 -6.13 -11.54
CA MET A 17 -10.13 -6.57 -12.67
C MET A 17 -10.80 -7.76 -13.39
N PRO A 18 -12.01 -7.58 -13.97
CA PRO A 18 -12.81 -8.70 -14.49
C PRO A 18 -12.14 -9.45 -15.64
N ASP A 19 -11.33 -8.75 -16.44
CA ASP A 19 -10.63 -9.30 -17.61
C ASP A 19 -9.28 -9.96 -17.24
N VAL A 20 -8.86 -9.87 -15.98
CA VAL A 20 -7.61 -10.44 -15.48
C VAL A 20 -7.91 -11.53 -14.46
N PRO A 21 -7.82 -12.80 -14.84
CA PRO A 21 -8.01 -13.89 -13.89
C PRO A 21 -6.87 -13.89 -12.85
N LEU A 22 -7.21 -13.91 -11.58
CA LEU A 22 -6.27 -13.88 -10.50
C LEU A 22 -6.20 -15.23 -9.77
N ALA A 23 -5.05 -15.52 -9.18
CA ALA A 23 -4.81 -16.64 -8.30
C ALA A 23 -4.18 -16.20 -6.98
N MET A 24 -4.34 -17.00 -5.95
CA MET A 24 -3.72 -16.80 -4.64
C MET A 24 -2.44 -17.65 -4.51
N GLY A 25 -1.48 -17.16 -3.77
CA GLY A 25 -0.24 -17.88 -3.48
C GLY A 25 0.23 -17.70 -2.05
N PRO A 26 1.09 -18.62 -1.56
CA PRO A 26 1.26 -19.99 -2.07
C PRO A 26 0.08 -20.89 -1.65
N ASP A 27 -0.37 -21.74 -2.55
CA ASP A 27 -1.29 -22.87 -2.31
C ASP A 27 -2.43 -22.60 -1.27
N ASP A 28 -3.28 -21.60 -1.51
CA ASP A 28 -4.38 -21.15 -0.64
C ASP A 28 -3.98 -20.53 0.72
N ALA A 29 -2.69 -20.40 1.01
CA ALA A 29 -2.23 -19.80 2.27
C ALA A 29 -2.45 -18.27 2.37
N GLY A 30 -2.78 -17.63 1.23
CA GLY A 30 -3.22 -16.24 1.19
C GLY A 30 -2.16 -15.21 1.61
N GLU A 31 -0.96 -15.27 1.04
CA GLU A 31 0.10 -14.30 1.31
C GLU A 31 0.19 -13.22 0.23
N PHE A 32 -0.19 -13.53 -1.01
CA PHE A 32 -0.18 -12.61 -2.15
C PHE A 32 -1.15 -13.05 -3.26
N LEU A 33 -1.48 -12.10 -4.15
CA LEU A 33 -2.28 -12.33 -5.35
C LEU A 33 -1.40 -12.17 -6.59
N TYR A 34 -1.73 -12.88 -7.66
CA TYR A 34 -1.02 -12.78 -8.94
C TYR A 34 -1.91 -13.11 -10.14
N GLU A 35 -1.52 -12.61 -11.31
CA GLU A 35 -2.16 -12.93 -12.59
C GLU A 35 -2.00 -14.40 -12.92
N LYS A 36 -3.13 -15.09 -13.16
CA LYS A 36 -3.16 -16.50 -13.49
C LYS A 36 -2.66 -16.75 -14.90
N GLY A 37 -1.91 -17.83 -15.07
CA GLY A 37 -1.37 -18.21 -16.38
C GLY A 37 -0.21 -17.37 -16.88
N VAL A 38 0.33 -16.44 -16.09
CA VAL A 38 1.36 -15.49 -16.52
C VAL A 38 2.54 -15.46 -15.56
N VAL A 39 3.73 -15.35 -16.12
CA VAL A 39 4.96 -15.04 -15.38
C VAL A 39 5.61 -13.79 -15.96
N LEU A 40 6.44 -13.11 -15.16
CA LEU A 40 7.28 -11.99 -15.58
C LEU A 40 8.72 -12.44 -15.76
N ALA A 41 9.37 -11.89 -16.80
CA ALA A 41 10.81 -12.00 -17.01
C ALA A 41 11.36 -10.63 -17.44
N ARG A 42 12.68 -10.40 -17.27
CA ARG A 42 13.30 -9.21 -17.86
C ARG A 42 13.31 -9.36 -19.37
N GLU A 43 13.09 -8.25 -20.04
CA GLU A 43 13.08 -8.18 -21.50
C GLU A 43 14.45 -8.58 -22.10
N GLY A 44 14.46 -8.99 -23.36
CA GLY A 44 15.67 -9.37 -24.08
C GLY A 44 16.02 -10.85 -23.94
N GLU A 45 17.31 -11.15 -23.71
CA GLU A 45 17.83 -12.53 -23.66
C GLU A 45 17.25 -13.34 -22.50
N GLU A 46 17.00 -12.71 -21.35
CA GLU A 46 16.42 -13.42 -20.20
C GLU A 46 15.01 -13.93 -20.50
N ALA A 47 14.17 -13.12 -21.13
CA ALA A 47 12.84 -13.56 -21.56
C ALA A 47 12.92 -14.76 -22.52
N GLN A 48 13.90 -14.77 -23.44
CA GLN A 48 14.11 -15.89 -24.35
C GLN A 48 14.50 -17.16 -23.59
N VAL A 49 15.42 -17.06 -22.64
CA VAL A 49 15.83 -18.18 -21.78
C VAL A 49 14.65 -18.74 -21.01
N VAL A 50 13.79 -17.85 -20.45
CA VAL A 50 12.58 -18.25 -19.73
C VAL A 50 11.62 -19.00 -20.64
N GLU A 51 11.30 -18.44 -21.81
CA GLU A 51 10.39 -19.09 -22.78
C GLU A 51 10.88 -20.47 -23.19
N ASP A 52 12.14 -20.61 -23.60
CA ASP A 52 12.69 -21.86 -24.07
C ASP A 52 12.76 -22.92 -22.97
N THR A 53 13.12 -22.51 -21.75
CA THR A 53 13.15 -23.40 -20.59
C THR A 53 11.76 -23.91 -20.24
N VAL A 54 10.76 -23.01 -20.18
CA VAL A 54 9.37 -23.37 -19.85
C VAL A 54 8.77 -24.27 -20.93
N ARG A 55 8.97 -23.95 -22.23
CA ARG A 55 8.52 -24.82 -23.34
C ARG A 55 9.13 -26.22 -23.27
N GLY A 56 10.44 -26.31 -22.98
CA GLY A 56 11.14 -27.58 -22.79
C GLY A 56 10.57 -28.37 -21.62
N HIS A 57 10.32 -27.74 -20.51
CA HIS A 57 9.73 -28.36 -19.31
C HIS A 57 8.33 -28.91 -19.59
N PHE A 58 7.46 -28.14 -20.24
CA PHE A 58 6.09 -28.56 -20.54
C PHE A 58 6.02 -29.70 -21.56
N ARG A 59 6.93 -29.74 -22.56
CA ARG A 59 7.06 -30.89 -23.47
C ARG A 59 7.42 -32.18 -22.75
N THR A 60 8.25 -32.06 -21.69
CA THR A 60 8.76 -33.24 -20.96
C THR A 60 7.78 -33.76 -19.92
N PHE A 61 7.11 -32.87 -19.21
CA PHE A 61 6.35 -33.23 -18.02
C PHE A 61 4.83 -33.07 -18.16
N ALA A 62 4.34 -32.69 -19.34
CA ALA A 62 2.92 -32.43 -19.62
C ALA A 62 2.24 -31.49 -18.59
N ALA A 63 3.05 -30.62 -17.94
CA ALA A 63 2.61 -29.72 -16.89
C ALA A 63 1.92 -28.44 -17.41
N GLY A 64 1.82 -28.31 -18.74
CA GLY A 64 1.23 -27.18 -19.45
C GLY A 64 1.22 -27.43 -20.97
N ALA A 65 0.80 -26.42 -21.71
CA ALA A 65 0.77 -26.47 -23.18
C ALA A 65 1.98 -25.69 -23.74
N PRO A 66 3.03 -26.39 -24.26
CA PRO A 66 4.25 -25.70 -24.74
C PRO A 66 3.96 -24.70 -25.87
N ASP A 67 2.93 -24.95 -26.69
CA ASP A 67 2.54 -24.06 -27.78
C ASP A 67 1.83 -22.76 -27.30
N ARG A 68 1.44 -22.71 -26.05
CA ARG A 68 0.83 -21.52 -25.42
C ARG A 68 1.86 -20.57 -24.80
N VAL A 69 3.12 -21.00 -24.65
CA VAL A 69 4.18 -20.16 -24.11
C VAL A 69 4.51 -19.04 -25.10
N ARG A 70 4.08 -17.81 -24.78
CA ARG A 70 4.27 -16.64 -25.63
C ARG A 70 4.34 -15.35 -24.82
N ARG A 71 5.01 -14.35 -25.35
CA ARG A 71 5.01 -13.00 -24.79
C ARG A 71 3.67 -12.31 -24.99
N LEU A 72 3.27 -11.52 -24.00
CA LEU A 72 2.07 -10.71 -24.04
C LEU A 72 2.45 -9.21 -23.95
N GLY A 73 1.73 -8.40 -24.73
CA GLY A 73 1.91 -6.94 -24.74
C GLY A 73 3.08 -6.47 -25.61
N PRO A 74 3.27 -5.16 -25.70
CA PRO A 74 4.36 -4.53 -26.44
C PRO A 74 5.70 -4.75 -25.75
N ALA A 75 6.78 -4.71 -26.54
CA ALA A 75 8.15 -4.67 -26.06
C ALA A 75 8.60 -3.23 -25.81
N GLY A 76 9.69 -3.06 -25.02
CA GLY A 76 10.34 -1.76 -24.84
C GLY A 76 9.68 -0.87 -23.78
N ASN A 77 9.10 -1.45 -22.72
CA ASN A 77 8.61 -0.70 -21.59
C ASN A 77 9.77 -0.27 -20.66
N ARG A 78 9.54 0.76 -19.84
CA ARG A 78 10.56 1.31 -18.93
C ARG A 78 10.84 0.41 -17.71
N SER A 79 9.87 -0.36 -17.30
CA SER A 79 10.04 -1.36 -16.23
C SER A 79 10.99 -2.48 -16.65
N GLY A 80 11.22 -2.63 -17.96
CA GLY A 80 12.15 -3.61 -18.53
C GLY A 80 11.71 -5.07 -18.32
N VAL A 81 10.41 -5.32 -18.09
CA VAL A 81 9.85 -6.66 -17.92
C VAL A 81 8.85 -6.97 -19.00
N VAL A 82 8.72 -8.24 -19.32
CA VAL A 82 7.74 -8.78 -20.26
C VAL A 82 6.88 -9.83 -19.58
N ARG A 83 5.58 -9.82 -19.91
CA ARG A 83 4.64 -10.87 -19.51
C ARG A 83 4.79 -12.06 -20.44
N ILE A 84 4.90 -13.23 -19.86
CA ILE A 84 4.96 -14.50 -20.61
C ILE A 84 3.78 -15.37 -20.19
N GLN A 85 2.86 -15.60 -21.10
CA GLN A 85 1.78 -16.55 -20.91
C GLN A 85 2.35 -17.97 -20.84
N VAL A 86 1.90 -18.76 -19.86
CA VAL A 86 2.33 -20.15 -19.66
C VAL A 86 1.17 -21.14 -19.63
N SER A 87 -0.07 -20.65 -19.46
CA SER A 87 -1.30 -21.43 -19.55
C SER A 87 -2.48 -20.57 -19.99
N ASP A 88 -3.60 -21.19 -20.34
CA ASP A 88 -4.84 -20.46 -20.55
C ASP A 88 -5.44 -20.04 -19.21
N PRO A 89 -5.86 -18.79 -19.08
CA PRO A 89 -6.34 -18.24 -17.82
C PRO A 89 -7.65 -18.86 -17.29
N GLY A 90 -8.41 -19.56 -18.15
CA GLY A 90 -9.69 -20.22 -17.78
C GLY A 90 -9.54 -21.60 -17.11
N GLU A 91 -8.36 -22.17 -17.03
CA GLU A 91 -8.15 -23.51 -16.48
C GLU A 91 -7.82 -23.46 -14.98
N GLY A 92 -8.74 -23.94 -14.15
CA GLY A 92 -8.52 -24.19 -12.71
C GLY A 92 -9.27 -23.26 -11.77
N ASP A 93 -9.40 -23.71 -10.53
CA ASP A 93 -10.05 -22.99 -9.41
C ASP A 93 -9.26 -21.72 -8.98
N ALA A 94 -9.87 -20.91 -8.09
CA ALA A 94 -9.24 -19.75 -7.45
C ALA A 94 -8.00 -20.09 -6.60
N GLY A 95 -7.69 -21.38 -6.44
CA GLY A 95 -6.45 -21.90 -5.85
C GLY A 95 -5.22 -21.62 -6.71
N GLY A 96 -4.05 -22.05 -6.25
CA GLY A 96 -2.78 -21.83 -6.94
C GLY A 96 -2.77 -22.32 -8.40
N ASP A 97 -1.89 -21.73 -9.20
CA ASP A 97 -1.72 -22.08 -10.63
C ASP A 97 -0.56 -23.07 -10.82
N PRO A 98 -0.86 -24.36 -11.14
CA PRO A 98 0.17 -25.37 -11.35
C PRO A 98 1.12 -25.06 -12.49
N ALA A 99 0.64 -24.43 -13.59
CA ALA A 99 1.46 -24.08 -14.74
C ALA A 99 2.46 -22.97 -14.39
N VAL A 100 2.02 -21.91 -13.72
CA VAL A 100 2.90 -20.86 -13.18
C VAL A 100 3.92 -21.45 -12.21
N SER A 101 3.47 -22.30 -11.29
CA SER A 101 4.36 -22.98 -10.33
C SER A 101 5.36 -23.92 -11.02
N GLY A 102 4.94 -24.60 -12.09
CA GLY A 102 5.81 -25.43 -12.94
C GLY A 102 6.85 -24.61 -13.68
N ALA A 103 6.45 -23.49 -14.28
CA ALA A 103 7.34 -22.57 -14.96
C ALA A 103 8.42 -22.02 -14.00
N LEU A 104 8.04 -21.55 -12.82
CA LEU A 104 8.98 -21.06 -11.80
C LEU A 104 9.99 -22.14 -11.39
N ARG A 105 9.53 -23.37 -11.11
CA ARG A 105 10.43 -24.47 -10.74
C ARG A 105 11.39 -24.85 -11.87
N SER A 106 10.97 -24.77 -13.12
CA SER A 106 11.80 -25.11 -14.27
C SER A 106 13.03 -24.20 -14.41
N LEU A 107 12.94 -22.97 -13.92
CA LEU A 107 14.02 -21.97 -13.99
C LEU A 107 15.02 -22.06 -12.81
N ALA A 108 14.73 -22.81 -11.75
CA ALA A 108 15.55 -22.81 -10.53
C ALA A 108 17.05 -23.10 -10.80
N ALA A 109 17.36 -24.02 -11.70
CA ALA A 109 18.76 -24.33 -12.07
C ALA A 109 19.42 -23.21 -12.89
N ALA A 110 18.67 -22.50 -13.73
CA ALA A 110 19.18 -21.36 -14.49
C ALA A 110 19.41 -20.14 -13.56
N GLU A 111 18.50 -19.89 -12.64
CA GLU A 111 18.62 -18.86 -11.61
C GLU A 111 19.82 -19.11 -10.70
N GLY A 112 20.04 -20.37 -10.28
CA GLY A 112 21.23 -20.74 -9.49
C GLY A 112 22.55 -20.44 -10.23
N ARG A 113 22.61 -20.67 -11.55
CA ARG A 113 23.79 -20.31 -12.36
C ARG A 113 23.94 -18.81 -12.56
N ALA A 114 22.83 -18.10 -12.74
CA ALA A 114 22.82 -16.66 -12.93
C ALA A 114 23.10 -15.88 -11.63
N GLY A 115 22.96 -16.52 -10.47
CA GLY A 115 23.06 -15.88 -9.16
C GLY A 115 21.97 -14.83 -8.90
N ARG A 116 20.88 -14.87 -9.67
CA ARG A 116 19.75 -13.94 -9.60
C ARG A 116 18.47 -14.56 -10.14
N ARG A 117 17.35 -13.97 -9.79
CA ARG A 117 16.04 -14.34 -10.32
C ARG A 117 15.90 -13.97 -11.78
N LEU A 118 15.37 -14.90 -12.59
CA LEU A 118 15.07 -14.71 -14.00
C LEU A 118 13.56 -14.61 -14.26
N VAL A 119 12.75 -15.21 -13.39
CA VAL A 119 11.30 -15.30 -13.55
C VAL A 119 10.58 -15.09 -12.22
N THR A 120 9.42 -14.44 -12.26
CA THR A 120 8.53 -14.26 -11.11
C THR A 120 7.07 -14.34 -11.53
N ARG A 121 6.16 -14.39 -10.59
CA ARG A 121 4.74 -14.14 -10.82
C ARG A 121 4.54 -12.69 -11.20
N ASN A 122 3.46 -12.39 -11.91
CA ASN A 122 2.96 -11.02 -12.05
C ASN A 122 2.03 -10.74 -10.87
N HIS A 123 2.60 -10.25 -9.77
CA HIS A 123 1.85 -10.04 -8.54
C HIS A 123 0.84 -8.90 -8.69
N VAL A 124 -0.15 -8.86 -7.80
CA VAL A 124 -1.00 -7.71 -7.59
C VAL A 124 -0.39 -6.86 -6.48
N VAL A 125 -0.04 -5.64 -6.80
CA VAL A 125 0.30 -4.58 -5.84
C VAL A 125 -1.01 -3.92 -5.42
N HIS A 126 -1.25 -3.77 -4.13
CA HIS A 126 -2.53 -3.29 -3.63
C HIS A 126 -2.41 -2.55 -2.28
N ILE A 127 -3.42 -1.75 -1.96
CA ILE A 127 -3.63 -1.26 -0.61
C ILE A 127 -3.92 -2.47 0.28
N ALA A 128 -3.08 -2.67 1.30
CA ALA A 128 -3.23 -3.83 2.17
C ALA A 128 -4.45 -3.68 3.07
N VAL A 129 -5.39 -4.64 3.02
CA VAL A 129 -6.53 -4.68 3.96
C VAL A 129 -6.06 -4.94 5.38
N ASN A 130 -6.70 -4.30 6.33
CA ASN A 130 -6.48 -4.55 7.74
C ASN A 130 -7.21 -5.82 8.19
N ALA A 131 -6.51 -6.66 8.94
CA ALA A 131 -7.16 -7.75 9.67
C ALA A 131 -7.95 -7.23 10.89
N CYS A 132 -7.81 -5.95 11.21
CA CYS A 132 -8.34 -5.26 12.38
C CYS A 132 -9.35 -4.17 12.00
N PRO A 133 -10.10 -3.65 12.98
CA PRO A 133 -11.07 -2.59 12.79
C PRO A 133 -10.44 -1.32 12.19
N GLY A 134 -11.23 -0.61 11.39
CA GLY A 134 -10.78 0.56 10.66
C GLY A 134 -10.16 0.27 9.31
N ASP A 135 -10.43 -0.89 8.76
CA ASP A 135 -10.08 -1.28 7.38
C ASP A 135 -10.79 -0.40 6.34
N GLU A 136 -12.00 0.01 6.63
CA GLU A 136 -12.77 0.96 5.83
C GLU A 136 -12.93 2.28 6.60
N PRO A 137 -13.08 3.41 5.88
CA PRO A 137 -13.24 4.71 6.51
C PRO A 137 -14.56 4.78 7.30
N VAL A 138 -14.52 5.47 8.43
CA VAL A 138 -15.70 5.71 9.27
C VAL A 138 -15.99 7.21 9.29
N PRO A 139 -17.24 7.65 9.04
CA PRO A 139 -17.59 9.06 9.09
C PRO A 139 -17.39 9.61 10.50
N VAL A 140 -16.95 10.85 10.57
CA VAL A 140 -16.85 11.60 11.82
C VAL A 140 -17.84 12.75 11.83
N ALA A 141 -18.23 13.23 13.04
CA ALA A 141 -19.09 14.38 13.17
C ALA A 141 -18.41 15.64 12.58
N ARG A 142 -19.20 16.59 12.08
CA ARG A 142 -18.69 17.81 11.40
C ARG A 142 -17.81 18.71 12.28
N ASP A 143 -17.92 18.63 13.59
CA ASP A 143 -17.14 19.39 14.56
C ASP A 143 -15.83 18.69 14.97
N VAL A 144 -15.61 17.46 14.51
CA VAL A 144 -14.36 16.71 14.75
C VAL A 144 -13.22 17.36 13.95
N ARG A 145 -12.10 17.57 14.64
CA ARG A 145 -10.88 18.11 14.03
C ARG A 145 -10.02 17.01 13.45
N PRO A 146 -9.20 17.30 12.42
CA PRO A 146 -8.22 16.35 11.91
C PRO A 146 -7.24 15.93 13.04
N ASN A 147 -6.74 14.69 12.91
CA ASN A 147 -5.73 14.16 13.81
C ASN A 147 -4.71 13.32 12.99
N PRO A 148 -3.49 13.80 12.79
CA PRO A 148 -2.88 15.02 13.35
C PRO A 148 -3.62 16.30 12.93
N ALA A 149 -3.66 17.29 13.84
CA ALA A 149 -4.15 18.61 13.48
C ALA A 149 -3.17 19.30 12.52
N VAL A 150 -3.70 20.24 11.73
CA VAL A 150 -2.84 21.01 10.82
C VAL A 150 -1.83 21.81 11.64
N ALA A 151 -0.55 21.65 11.33
CA ALA A 151 0.52 22.37 12.02
C ALA A 151 0.40 23.87 11.75
N GLU A 152 0.63 24.66 12.79
CA GLU A 152 0.71 26.12 12.65
C GLU A 152 2.03 26.48 11.96
N THR A 153 1.95 27.38 10.98
CA THR A 153 3.12 27.84 10.23
C THR A 153 2.98 29.32 9.95
N ASP A 154 4.12 30.01 10.01
CA ASP A 154 4.18 31.43 9.65
C ASP A 154 4.45 31.58 8.14
N GLY A 155 3.52 32.23 7.43
CA GLY A 155 3.68 32.62 6.04
C GLY A 155 3.23 31.58 5.00
N GLU A 156 3.38 31.95 3.74
CA GLU A 156 3.10 31.10 2.58
C GLU A 156 4.32 30.23 2.23
N PRO A 157 4.13 29.04 1.61
CA PRO A 157 5.25 28.24 1.10
C PRO A 157 6.10 29.05 0.12
N GLY A 158 7.42 29.03 0.33
CA GLY A 158 8.36 29.65 -0.58
C GLY A 158 8.48 28.89 -1.91
N GLU A 159 9.16 29.51 -2.89
CA GLU A 159 9.48 28.85 -4.17
C GLU A 159 10.31 27.57 -4.01
N ASP A 160 11.01 27.43 -2.90
CA ASP A 160 11.85 26.28 -2.52
C ASP A 160 11.10 25.25 -1.63
N ALA A 161 9.76 25.20 -1.64
CA ALA A 161 8.98 24.24 -0.88
C ALA A 161 9.35 22.80 -1.23
N ALA A 162 9.49 21.94 -0.22
CA ALA A 162 9.76 20.52 -0.45
C ALA A 162 8.59 19.88 -1.21
N ARG A 163 8.91 18.98 -2.14
CA ARG A 163 7.94 18.32 -3.02
C ARG A 163 7.67 16.91 -2.55
N VAL A 164 6.39 16.60 -2.30
CA VAL A 164 5.91 15.25 -2.00
C VAL A 164 5.02 14.73 -3.13
N LEU A 165 5.41 13.62 -3.71
CA LEU A 165 4.58 12.86 -4.65
C LEU A 165 3.92 11.70 -3.90
N VAL A 166 2.61 11.69 -3.86
CA VAL A 166 1.79 10.57 -3.37
C VAL A 166 1.39 9.71 -4.56
N VAL A 167 1.74 8.44 -4.55
CA VAL A 167 1.31 7.47 -5.57
C VAL A 167 0.24 6.59 -4.97
N ASP A 168 -1.02 6.78 -5.41
CA ASP A 168 -2.20 6.18 -4.79
C ASP A 168 -3.40 6.09 -5.77
N THR A 169 -4.64 6.27 -5.29
CA THR A 169 -5.88 6.19 -6.08
C THR A 169 -6.26 7.50 -6.78
N GLY A 170 -5.64 8.62 -6.47
CA GLY A 170 -5.99 9.95 -6.97
C GLY A 170 -6.74 10.83 -5.97
N LEU A 171 -7.20 11.98 -6.42
CA LEU A 171 -7.88 12.99 -5.62
C LEU A 171 -9.38 12.99 -5.89
N MET A 172 -10.20 13.03 -4.85
CA MET A 172 -11.66 13.21 -4.93
C MET A 172 -11.98 14.56 -5.54
N HIS A 173 -13.08 14.67 -6.29
CA HIS A 173 -13.46 15.89 -7.01
C HIS A 173 -13.62 17.14 -6.11
N ASP A 174 -13.99 16.95 -4.85
CA ASP A 174 -14.27 18.02 -3.87
C ASP A 174 -13.13 18.32 -2.89
N TYR A 175 -11.94 17.71 -3.06
CA TYR A 175 -10.81 17.81 -2.14
C TYR A 175 -10.39 19.24 -1.81
N ARG A 176 -10.54 20.19 -2.76
CA ARG A 176 -10.18 21.60 -2.56
C ARG A 176 -11.10 22.33 -1.59
N SER A 177 -12.25 21.76 -1.26
CA SER A 177 -13.14 22.28 -0.21
C SER A 177 -12.55 22.10 1.20
N TYR A 178 -11.55 21.24 1.34
CA TYR A 178 -10.72 21.14 2.54
C TYR A 178 -9.51 22.06 2.39
N SER A 179 -9.49 23.17 3.13
CA SER A 179 -8.49 24.23 2.95
C SER A 179 -7.02 23.80 2.97
N PRO A 180 -6.58 22.81 3.79
CA PRO A 180 -5.20 22.34 3.73
C PRO A 180 -4.80 21.71 2.39
N LEU A 181 -5.78 21.25 1.59
CA LEU A 181 -5.56 20.66 0.27
C LEU A 181 -5.78 21.64 -0.89
N ALA A 182 -6.10 22.91 -0.62
CA ALA A 182 -6.42 23.88 -1.67
C ALA A 182 -5.30 24.04 -2.73
N ARG A 183 -4.04 23.77 -2.36
CA ARG A 183 -2.85 23.88 -3.22
C ARG A 183 -2.32 22.53 -3.73
N THR A 184 -2.93 21.41 -3.30
CA THR A 184 -2.59 20.09 -3.79
C THR A 184 -3.00 19.93 -5.24
N HIS A 185 -2.17 19.26 -6.02
CA HIS A 185 -2.39 18.94 -7.42
C HIS A 185 -2.37 17.43 -7.65
N GLY A 186 -2.88 16.97 -8.77
CA GLY A 186 -2.74 15.58 -9.15
C GLY A 186 -3.89 15.05 -9.99
N ASP A 187 -3.87 13.74 -10.19
CA ASP A 187 -4.85 13.02 -10.97
C ASP A 187 -6.18 12.95 -10.22
N ALA A 188 -7.27 13.08 -10.95
CA ALA A 188 -8.59 12.86 -10.40
C ALA A 188 -8.78 11.35 -10.09
N GLN A 189 -9.46 11.04 -9.00
CA GLN A 189 -9.94 9.70 -8.73
C GLN A 189 -10.83 9.23 -9.88
N VAL A 190 -10.55 8.05 -10.43
CA VAL A 190 -11.38 7.44 -11.48
C VAL A 190 -12.55 6.70 -10.81
N ALA A 191 -13.76 6.87 -11.36
CA ALA A 191 -14.96 6.16 -10.90
C ALA A 191 -15.19 6.26 -9.37
N GLU A 192 -15.36 7.48 -8.85
CA GLU A 192 -15.57 7.72 -7.41
C GLU A 192 -16.76 6.95 -6.82
N CYS A 193 -17.85 6.90 -7.57
CA CYS A 193 -19.08 6.22 -7.18
C CYS A 193 -19.50 5.18 -8.23
N ASP A 194 -20.30 4.22 -7.79
CA ASP A 194 -20.97 3.27 -8.68
C ASP A 194 -22.21 3.89 -9.36
N GLY A 195 -22.95 3.09 -10.14
CA GLY A 195 -24.15 3.53 -10.86
C GLY A 195 -25.29 4.02 -9.98
N ASP A 196 -25.29 3.69 -8.70
CA ASP A 196 -26.26 4.11 -7.69
C ASP A 196 -25.77 5.32 -6.87
N GLY A 197 -24.61 5.88 -7.20
CA GLY A 197 -24.00 7.01 -6.52
C GLY A 197 -23.34 6.67 -5.18
N ILE A 198 -23.09 5.39 -4.92
CA ILE A 198 -22.42 4.90 -3.71
C ILE A 198 -20.91 4.93 -3.90
N LEU A 199 -20.21 5.54 -2.95
CA LEU A 199 -18.74 5.66 -2.95
C LEU A 199 -18.09 4.27 -2.95
N GLN A 200 -17.11 4.08 -3.83
CA GLN A 200 -16.34 2.84 -3.88
C GLN A 200 -15.30 2.76 -2.76
N GLN A 201 -14.92 1.54 -2.35
CA GLN A 201 -14.25 1.26 -1.08
C GLN A 201 -12.95 2.04 -0.85
N TYR A 202 -12.06 2.12 -1.83
CA TYR A 202 -10.79 2.83 -1.69
C TYR A 202 -10.79 4.22 -2.32
N CYS A 203 -11.92 4.69 -2.80
CA CYS A 203 -12.05 6.05 -3.26
C CYS A 203 -11.84 7.03 -2.11
N GLY A 204 -11.06 8.08 -2.38
CA GLY A 204 -10.63 9.03 -1.37
C GLY A 204 -9.41 8.63 -0.55
N HIS A 205 -8.84 7.42 -0.76
CA HIS A 205 -7.63 6.99 -0.03
C HIS A 205 -6.45 7.93 -0.32
N GLY A 206 -6.20 8.29 -1.60
CA GLY A 206 -5.18 9.28 -1.97
C GLY A 206 -5.46 10.68 -1.42
N THR A 207 -6.72 11.11 -1.36
CA THR A 207 -7.12 12.39 -0.73
C THR A 207 -6.84 12.37 0.77
N PHE A 208 -7.16 11.27 1.45
CA PHE A 208 -6.92 11.11 2.87
C PHE A 208 -5.42 11.20 3.19
N ILE A 209 -4.58 10.53 2.40
CA ILE A 209 -3.11 10.55 2.50
C ILE A 209 -2.56 11.96 2.28
N ALA A 210 -3.00 12.65 1.22
CA ALA A 210 -2.59 14.02 0.94
C ALA A 210 -2.96 14.95 2.09
N GLY A 211 -4.14 14.76 2.70
CA GLY A 211 -4.59 15.50 3.88
C GLY A 211 -3.71 15.30 5.10
N LEU A 212 -3.17 14.09 5.30
CA LEU A 212 -2.22 13.80 6.38
C LEU A 212 -0.86 14.48 6.14
N VAL A 213 -0.34 14.44 4.90
CA VAL A 213 0.90 15.18 4.56
C VAL A 213 0.69 16.67 4.81
N ALA A 214 -0.41 17.24 4.31
CA ALA A 214 -0.73 18.67 4.48
C ALA A 214 -0.91 19.07 5.96
N ALA A 215 -1.44 18.18 6.79
CA ALA A 215 -1.60 18.43 8.21
C ALA A 215 -0.25 18.49 8.96
N VAL A 216 0.68 17.58 8.62
CA VAL A 216 1.99 17.52 9.29
C VAL A 216 2.98 18.53 8.70
N ALA A 217 2.89 18.84 7.41
CA ALA A 217 3.80 19.72 6.68
C ALA A 217 3.03 20.65 5.72
N PRO A 218 2.33 21.66 6.22
CA PRO A 218 1.39 22.49 5.44
C PRO A 218 2.04 23.37 4.35
N HIS A 219 3.36 23.55 4.36
CA HIS A 219 4.11 24.28 3.33
C HIS A 219 4.69 23.38 2.22
N THR A 220 4.28 22.14 2.17
CA THR A 220 4.75 21.18 1.18
C THR A 220 3.98 21.33 -0.12
N ASP A 221 4.68 21.24 -1.25
CA ASP A 221 4.06 21.05 -2.57
C ASP A 221 3.68 19.57 -2.72
N ILE A 222 2.37 19.30 -2.74
CA ILE A 222 1.83 17.93 -2.76
C ILE A 222 1.23 17.65 -4.14
N THR A 223 1.74 16.62 -4.79
CA THR A 223 1.15 16.06 -6.01
C THR A 223 0.67 14.64 -5.74
N VAL A 224 -0.51 14.26 -6.24
CA VAL A 224 -1.07 12.92 -6.12
C VAL A 224 -1.18 12.28 -7.50
N SER A 225 -0.56 11.12 -7.69
CA SER A 225 -0.70 10.32 -8.91
C SER A 225 -1.66 9.15 -8.71
N GLY A 226 -2.63 9.01 -9.62
CA GLY A 226 -3.64 7.96 -9.64
C GLY A 226 -3.11 6.67 -10.30
N ALA A 227 -2.26 5.92 -9.59
CA ALA A 227 -1.66 4.70 -10.10
C ALA A 227 -2.50 3.44 -9.83
N LEU A 228 -3.36 3.47 -8.82
CA LEU A 228 -4.20 2.35 -8.39
C LEU A 228 -5.63 2.52 -8.90
N ASN A 229 -6.32 1.40 -9.15
CA ASN A 229 -7.72 1.42 -9.53
C ASN A 229 -8.65 1.69 -8.31
N ASP A 230 -9.96 1.65 -8.51
CA ASP A 230 -11.01 1.86 -7.51
C ASP A 230 -11.03 0.83 -6.37
N ALA A 231 -10.45 -0.35 -6.58
CA ALA A 231 -10.20 -1.34 -5.52
C ALA A 231 -8.81 -1.21 -4.89
N GLY A 232 -8.08 -0.14 -5.19
CA GLY A 232 -6.74 0.10 -4.67
C GLY A 232 -5.69 -0.91 -5.14
N ALA A 233 -5.79 -1.39 -6.39
CA ALA A 233 -4.94 -2.46 -6.90
C ALA A 233 -4.39 -2.18 -8.31
N VAL A 234 -3.27 -2.81 -8.65
CA VAL A 234 -2.63 -2.77 -9.97
C VAL A 234 -1.73 -3.99 -10.15
N LEU A 235 -1.53 -4.46 -11.37
CA LEU A 235 -0.57 -5.53 -11.65
C LEU A 235 0.88 -5.04 -11.55
N GLU A 236 1.78 -5.88 -11.05
CA GLU A 236 3.19 -5.55 -10.79
C GLU A 236 3.90 -4.95 -12.01
N HIS A 237 3.68 -5.52 -13.21
CA HIS A 237 4.31 -5.02 -14.44
C HIS A 237 3.81 -3.62 -14.83
N GLU A 238 2.53 -3.32 -14.61
CA GLU A 238 1.96 -1.98 -14.84
C GLU A 238 2.41 -1.00 -13.77
N PHE A 239 2.56 -1.47 -12.53
CA PHE A 239 2.95 -0.63 -11.42
C PHE A 239 4.34 -0.01 -11.64
N GLY A 240 5.30 -0.79 -12.16
CA GLY A 240 6.61 -0.25 -12.54
C GLY A 240 6.52 0.90 -13.55
N GLU A 241 5.67 0.76 -14.59
CA GLU A 241 5.42 1.82 -15.57
C GLU A 241 4.79 3.06 -14.92
N LYS A 242 3.74 2.86 -14.12
CA LYS A 242 3.03 3.96 -13.43
C LYS A 242 3.92 4.73 -12.46
N LEU A 243 4.90 4.08 -11.82
CA LEU A 243 5.89 4.77 -11.00
C LEU A 243 6.79 5.69 -11.84
N PHE A 244 7.20 5.23 -13.02
CA PHE A 244 7.95 6.09 -13.96
C PHE A 244 7.09 7.23 -14.49
N ASP A 245 5.84 6.99 -14.88
CA ASP A 245 4.90 8.01 -15.33
C ASP A 245 4.72 9.10 -14.26
N ALA A 246 4.57 8.70 -13.01
CA ALA A 246 4.35 9.61 -11.89
C ALA A 246 5.54 10.56 -11.67
N VAL A 247 6.79 10.08 -11.80
CA VAL A 247 7.97 10.93 -11.64
C VAL A 247 8.31 11.71 -12.90
N GLU A 248 7.91 11.24 -14.09
CA GLU A 248 8.12 11.94 -15.35
C GLU A 248 7.25 13.21 -15.47
N ALA A 249 6.01 13.14 -15.00
CA ALA A 249 5.05 14.23 -15.04
C ALA A 249 5.52 15.49 -14.31
N GLY A 250 6.21 15.33 -13.17
CA GLY A 250 6.67 16.44 -12.32
C GLY A 250 8.17 16.45 -12.02
N GLY A 251 8.93 15.49 -12.55
CA GLY A 251 10.31 15.23 -12.13
C GLY A 251 10.40 14.54 -10.78
N TRP A 252 11.57 14.02 -10.45
CA TRP A 252 11.81 13.35 -9.17
C TRP A 252 11.50 14.28 -7.98
N PRO A 253 10.61 13.90 -7.06
CA PRO A 253 10.27 14.70 -5.89
C PRO A 253 11.38 14.60 -4.82
N ASP A 254 11.27 15.39 -3.75
CA ASP A 254 12.09 15.16 -2.56
C ASP A 254 11.65 13.88 -1.86
N VAL A 255 10.36 13.69 -1.67
CA VAL A 255 9.79 12.49 -1.04
C VAL A 255 8.70 11.88 -1.93
N LEU A 256 8.80 10.57 -2.14
CA LEU A 256 7.75 9.76 -2.74
C LEU A 256 7.06 8.97 -1.63
N SER A 257 5.76 9.23 -1.39
CA SER A 257 4.94 8.53 -0.40
C SER A 257 4.12 7.45 -1.10
N LEU A 258 4.32 6.19 -0.71
CA LEU A 258 3.69 5.04 -1.33
C LEU A 258 2.98 4.16 -0.29
N SER A 259 1.66 4.11 -0.39
CA SER A 259 0.80 3.39 0.54
C SER A 259 0.20 2.11 -0.03
N ALA A 260 0.92 1.46 -0.93
CA ALA A 260 0.56 0.17 -1.52
C ALA A 260 1.78 -0.75 -1.64
N GLY A 261 1.52 -2.05 -1.77
CA GLY A 261 2.58 -3.03 -1.91
C GLY A 261 2.03 -4.46 -2.02
N THR A 262 2.93 -5.42 -1.95
CA THR A 262 2.60 -6.84 -1.92
C THR A 262 3.71 -7.66 -1.28
N SER A 263 3.36 -8.79 -0.69
CA SER A 263 4.32 -9.85 -0.40
C SER A 263 4.50 -10.73 -1.65
N ASN A 264 5.65 -11.37 -1.78
CA ASN A 264 5.91 -12.33 -2.85
C ASN A 264 6.50 -13.65 -2.32
N GLY A 265 6.48 -13.81 -0.98
CA GLY A 265 7.07 -14.96 -0.28
C GLY A 265 8.60 -15.03 -0.38
N ARG A 266 9.29 -13.94 -0.75
CA ARG A 266 10.73 -13.90 -1.01
C ARG A 266 11.38 -12.65 -0.40
N THR A 267 12.71 -12.59 -0.50
CA THR A 267 13.54 -11.54 0.14
C THR A 267 14.31 -10.68 -0.86
N ASP A 268 13.98 -10.75 -2.17
CA ASP A 268 14.76 -10.17 -3.25
C ASP A 268 13.98 -9.16 -4.13
N GLY A 269 12.89 -8.57 -3.60
CA GLY A 269 12.14 -7.50 -4.26
C GLY A 269 11.11 -7.98 -5.28
N LEU A 270 10.58 -7.04 -6.06
CA LEU A 270 9.63 -7.26 -7.15
C LEU A 270 10.31 -6.99 -8.49
N LEU A 271 10.20 -7.92 -9.44
CA LEU A 271 10.86 -7.81 -10.73
C LEU A 271 10.35 -6.63 -11.55
N GLY A 272 9.02 -6.38 -11.49
CA GLY A 272 8.37 -5.31 -12.24
C GLY A 272 8.72 -3.90 -11.78
N VAL A 273 9.24 -3.73 -10.55
CA VAL A 273 9.69 -2.42 -10.04
C VAL A 273 11.21 -2.28 -9.96
N ASP A 274 11.96 -3.32 -10.33
CA ASP A 274 13.42 -3.38 -10.20
C ASP A 274 14.14 -2.24 -10.94
N ALA A 275 13.67 -1.89 -12.14
CA ALA A 275 14.24 -0.79 -12.94
C ALA A 275 14.02 0.54 -12.25
N PHE A 276 12.81 0.81 -11.77
CA PHE A 276 12.47 2.03 -11.01
C PHE A 276 13.30 2.13 -9.73
N MET A 277 13.41 1.05 -8.96
CA MET A 277 14.17 1.06 -7.71
C MET A 277 15.66 1.31 -7.93
N ARG A 278 16.24 0.78 -9.03
CA ARG A 278 17.63 1.09 -9.39
C ARG A 278 17.82 2.56 -9.73
N GLU A 279 16.89 3.16 -10.48
CA GLU A 279 16.96 4.58 -10.79
C GLU A 279 16.72 5.45 -9.55
N LEU A 280 15.73 5.13 -8.73
CA LEU A 280 15.49 5.79 -7.44
C LEU A 280 16.78 5.88 -6.60
N ARG A 281 17.57 4.81 -6.57
CA ARG A 281 18.81 4.78 -5.80
C ARG A 281 19.82 5.86 -6.25
N GLU A 282 19.86 6.15 -7.54
CA GLU A 282 20.74 7.16 -8.14
C GLU A 282 20.20 8.60 -7.96
N GLN A 283 18.90 8.74 -7.63
CA GLN A 283 18.26 10.03 -7.35
C GLN A 283 18.47 10.44 -5.87
N ARG A 284 18.16 11.71 -5.55
CA ARG A 284 18.10 12.17 -4.15
C ARG A 284 16.80 11.81 -3.47
N THR A 285 15.77 11.49 -4.20
CA THR A 285 14.43 11.17 -3.70
C THR A 285 14.48 10.12 -2.60
N LEU A 286 13.72 10.34 -1.54
CA LEU A 286 13.44 9.36 -0.50
C LEU A 286 12.11 8.69 -0.78
N LEU A 287 12.07 7.37 -0.90
CA LEU A 287 10.84 6.59 -0.88
C LEU A 287 10.43 6.33 0.57
N VAL A 288 9.24 6.78 0.96
CA VAL A 288 8.59 6.43 2.22
C VAL A 288 7.46 5.47 1.89
N ALA A 289 7.55 4.23 2.35
CA ALA A 289 6.63 3.15 1.95
C ALA A 289 6.02 2.42 3.15
N CYS A 290 4.74 2.05 3.01
CA CYS A 290 3.98 1.38 4.05
C CYS A 290 4.46 -0.07 4.27
N ALA A 291 4.53 -0.49 5.53
CA ALA A 291 4.95 -1.84 5.89
C ALA A 291 3.89 -2.92 5.56
N GLY A 292 2.63 -2.54 5.31
CA GLY A 292 1.52 -3.47 5.10
C GLY A 292 0.78 -3.83 6.39
N ASN A 293 -0.43 -4.39 6.24
CA ASN A 293 -1.41 -4.53 7.32
C ASN A 293 -1.73 -6.00 7.66
N ASN A 294 -0.80 -6.91 7.40
CA ASN A 294 -1.00 -8.35 7.59
C ASN A 294 -0.68 -8.85 8.99
N GLY A 295 -0.10 -8.01 9.87
CA GLY A 295 0.41 -8.40 11.18
C GLY A 295 1.57 -9.41 11.09
N SER A 296 2.34 -9.38 10.00
CA SER A 296 3.33 -10.37 9.62
C SER A 296 4.75 -9.79 9.62
N ALA A 297 5.75 -10.69 9.81
CA ALA A 297 7.16 -10.36 9.62
C ALA A 297 7.62 -10.55 8.16
N THR A 298 6.76 -11.11 7.30
CA THR A 298 7.08 -11.34 5.89
C THR A 298 7.35 -10.01 5.18
N PRO A 299 8.42 -9.91 4.39
CA PRO A 299 8.73 -8.71 3.62
C PRO A 299 7.55 -8.25 2.75
N PHE A 300 7.23 -6.97 2.83
CA PHE A 300 6.21 -6.32 2.02
C PHE A 300 6.88 -5.29 1.10
N TRP A 301 6.74 -5.48 -0.19
CA TRP A 301 7.43 -4.71 -1.22
C TRP A 301 6.57 -3.59 -1.78
N PRO A 302 7.15 -2.37 -2.02
CA PRO A 302 8.59 -2.06 -2.01
C PRO A 302 9.17 -1.61 -0.66
N ALA A 303 8.41 -1.52 0.42
CA ALA A 303 8.93 -1.05 1.72
C ALA A 303 10.15 -1.85 2.21
N ALA A 304 10.17 -3.17 1.98
CA ALA A 304 11.25 -4.04 2.42
C ALA A 304 12.58 -3.82 1.69
N TYR A 305 12.62 -3.01 0.61
CA TYR A 305 13.90 -2.53 0.05
C TYR A 305 14.74 -1.77 1.08
N ALA A 306 14.13 -1.20 2.11
CA ALA A 306 14.86 -0.54 3.21
C ALA A 306 15.90 -1.42 3.90
N ASP A 307 15.83 -2.74 3.73
CA ASP A 307 16.76 -3.72 4.31
C ASP A 307 17.72 -4.34 3.28
N LEU A 308 17.60 -3.95 2.02
CA LEU A 308 18.49 -4.42 0.96
C LEU A 308 19.72 -3.52 0.83
N PRO A 309 20.91 -4.12 0.57
CA PRO A 309 22.16 -3.38 0.38
C PRO A 309 22.03 -2.29 -0.68
N GLY A 310 22.41 -1.05 -0.31
CA GLY A 310 22.39 0.13 -1.17
C GLY A 310 21.05 0.85 -1.26
N TYR A 311 20.04 0.40 -0.53
CA TYR A 311 18.72 1.07 -0.42
C TYR A 311 18.44 1.64 0.97
N GLU A 312 19.30 1.40 1.93
CA GLU A 312 19.12 1.76 3.35
C GLU A 312 18.83 3.25 3.55
N ASP A 313 19.46 4.10 2.73
CA ASP A 313 19.23 5.55 2.74
C ASP A 313 18.10 6.00 1.80
N ALA A 314 17.80 5.23 0.76
CA ALA A 314 16.82 5.59 -0.26
C ALA A 314 15.38 5.23 0.11
N VAL A 315 15.18 4.31 1.06
CA VAL A 315 13.86 3.83 1.45
C VAL A 315 13.67 3.93 2.97
N LEU A 316 12.54 4.48 3.38
CA LEU A 316 12.04 4.45 4.75
C LEU A 316 10.77 3.60 4.79
N SER A 317 10.84 2.42 5.38
CA SER A 317 9.68 1.57 5.64
C SER A 317 9.01 1.95 6.95
N VAL A 318 7.69 2.14 6.90
CA VAL A 318 6.91 2.69 8.02
C VAL A 318 5.82 1.73 8.46
N GLY A 319 5.89 1.33 9.73
CA GLY A 319 4.83 0.62 10.44
C GLY A 319 3.86 1.57 11.13
N ALA A 320 2.71 1.07 11.52
CA ALA A 320 1.68 1.83 12.20
C ALA A 320 1.77 1.67 13.72
N LEU A 321 1.72 2.79 14.44
CA LEU A 321 1.44 2.83 15.86
C LEU A 321 -0.05 2.73 16.12
N ARG A 322 -0.37 2.12 17.27
CA ARG A 322 -1.70 2.09 17.86
C ARG A 322 -2.17 3.52 18.19
N ALA A 323 -3.47 3.71 18.30
CA ALA A 323 -4.09 5.02 18.53
C ALA A 323 -3.60 5.75 19.80
N ASP A 324 -3.12 5.02 20.81
CA ASP A 324 -2.52 5.58 22.04
C ASP A 324 -1.01 5.87 21.89
N GLY A 325 -0.37 5.38 20.85
CA GLY A 325 1.06 5.54 20.59
C GLY A 325 1.99 4.66 21.44
N GLU A 326 1.44 3.76 22.27
CA GLU A 326 2.23 2.97 23.23
C GLU A 326 2.79 1.66 22.65
N ALA A 327 2.23 1.20 21.51
CA ALA A 327 2.64 -0.03 20.84
C ALA A 327 2.41 0.05 19.34
N ASP A 328 2.89 -0.95 18.58
CA ASP A 328 2.50 -1.16 17.20
C ASP A 328 0.99 -1.50 17.11
N ALA A 329 0.35 -1.05 16.03
CA ALA A 329 -1.02 -1.45 15.74
C ALA A 329 -1.06 -2.95 15.39
N CYS A 330 -2.11 -3.65 15.82
CA CYS A 330 -2.23 -5.11 15.68
C CYS A 330 -2.13 -5.61 14.23
N PHE A 331 -2.54 -4.79 13.28
CA PHE A 331 -2.44 -5.09 11.85
C PHE A 331 -1.06 -4.79 11.27
N SER A 332 -0.25 -3.92 11.91
CA SER A 332 1.02 -3.49 11.33
C SER A 332 1.97 -4.65 11.09
N ASN A 333 2.52 -4.73 9.88
CA ASN A 333 3.66 -5.60 9.66
C ASN A 333 4.86 -5.11 10.48
N HIS A 334 5.76 -6.05 10.78
CA HIS A 334 6.89 -5.83 11.67
C HIS A 334 8.15 -6.56 11.16
N GLY A 335 9.27 -6.40 11.85
CA GLY A 335 10.53 -7.09 11.52
C GLY A 335 11.71 -6.13 11.35
N GLY A 336 12.87 -6.67 11.02
CA GLY A 336 14.12 -5.89 10.85
C GLY A 336 14.04 -4.88 9.73
N TRP A 337 13.30 -5.20 8.70
CA TRP A 337 13.10 -4.39 7.52
C TRP A 337 12.17 -3.17 7.74
N VAL A 338 11.34 -3.15 8.79
CA VAL A 338 10.55 -1.96 9.19
C VAL A 338 11.45 -1.05 10.00
N LYS A 339 11.70 0.18 9.51
CA LYS A 339 12.72 1.09 10.07
C LYS A 339 12.18 2.08 11.07
N ALA A 340 10.90 2.50 10.94
CA ALA A 340 10.26 3.43 11.88
C ALA A 340 8.76 3.11 11.99
N TYR A 341 8.15 3.64 13.04
CA TYR A 341 6.70 3.58 13.26
C TYR A 341 6.15 5.00 13.40
N ALA A 342 4.96 5.23 12.88
CA ALA A 342 4.25 6.50 13.02
C ALA A 342 2.77 6.25 13.34
N PRO A 343 2.01 7.21 13.88
CA PRO A 343 0.58 7.06 14.09
C PRO A 343 -0.11 6.56 12.82
N GLY A 344 -0.85 5.47 12.91
CA GLY A 344 -1.53 4.84 11.78
C GLY A 344 -2.87 4.23 12.14
N GLU A 345 -3.30 4.29 13.41
CA GLU A 345 -4.61 3.81 13.83
C GLU A 345 -5.51 5.00 14.19
N ARG A 346 -6.73 5.00 13.63
CA ARG A 346 -7.79 5.99 13.91
C ARG A 346 -7.39 7.45 13.64
N LEU A 347 -6.64 7.67 12.57
CA LEU A 347 -6.33 9.01 12.12
C LEU A 347 -7.57 9.66 11.48
N THR A 348 -7.66 10.98 11.56
CA THR A 348 -8.76 11.75 10.99
C THR A 348 -8.22 12.71 9.94
N SER A 349 -8.70 12.57 8.69
CA SER A 349 -8.27 13.38 7.56
C SER A 349 -9.41 13.61 6.55
N ALA A 350 -9.11 14.35 5.49
CA ALA A 350 -10.03 14.62 4.40
C ALA A 350 -10.40 13.32 3.66
N LEU A 351 -11.68 13.16 3.33
CA LEU A 351 -12.16 12.09 2.46
C LEU A 351 -12.95 12.69 1.30
N THR A 352 -14.24 12.91 1.47
CA THR A 352 -15.17 13.49 0.49
C THR A 352 -16.48 13.92 1.16
N GLY A 353 -17.37 14.56 0.41
CA GLY A 353 -18.68 14.99 0.92
C GLY A 353 -18.66 16.37 1.57
N PHE A 354 -17.65 17.21 1.28
CA PHE A 354 -17.54 18.56 1.83
C PHE A 354 -18.68 19.50 1.42
N GLY A 355 -19.21 19.32 0.20
CA GLY A 355 -20.35 20.10 -0.30
C GLY A 355 -21.68 19.36 -0.19
N THR A 356 -21.72 18.14 -0.68
CA THR A 356 -22.89 17.26 -0.68
C THR A 356 -22.50 15.94 -0.06
N PRO A 357 -23.23 15.45 0.98
CA PRO A 357 -22.94 14.17 1.59
C PRO A 357 -22.96 13.01 0.58
N VAL A 358 -22.00 12.10 0.69
CA VAL A 358 -21.83 10.96 -0.22
C VAL A 358 -22.12 9.66 0.51
N PRO A 359 -23.04 8.81 0.00
CA PRO A 359 -23.35 7.54 0.63
C PRO A 359 -22.24 6.51 0.44
N TYR A 360 -22.04 5.69 1.45
CA TYR A 360 -21.11 4.58 1.45
C TYR A 360 -21.75 3.33 2.05
N VAL A 361 -21.56 2.20 1.42
CA VAL A 361 -22.01 0.88 1.91
C VAL A 361 -20.79 0.05 2.26
N TYR A 362 -20.71 -0.39 3.52
CA TYR A 362 -19.57 -1.19 3.97
C TYR A 362 -19.44 -2.50 3.19
N GLN A 363 -18.25 -2.75 2.70
CA GLN A 363 -17.92 -4.01 2.01
C GLN A 363 -17.50 -5.08 3.02
N HIS A 364 -16.79 -4.68 4.07
CA HIS A 364 -16.36 -5.55 5.15
C HIS A 364 -16.96 -5.08 6.47
N SER A 365 -17.16 -6.01 7.40
CA SER A 365 -17.57 -5.62 8.74
C SER A 365 -16.44 -4.89 9.45
N THR A 366 -16.71 -3.70 9.97
CA THR A 366 -15.79 -2.93 10.79
C THR A 366 -16.04 -3.23 12.26
N TYR A 367 -14.97 -3.28 13.05
CA TYR A 367 -15.08 -3.66 14.46
C TYR A 367 -14.47 -2.60 15.36
N ASP A 368 -15.08 -2.41 16.51
CA ASP A 368 -14.47 -1.68 17.62
C ASP A 368 -13.60 -2.61 18.48
N ALA A 369 -13.60 -3.93 18.22
CA ALA A 369 -12.77 -4.92 18.90
C ALA A 369 -12.08 -5.88 17.93
N CYS A 370 -10.92 -6.40 18.29
CA CYS A 370 -10.24 -7.42 17.52
C CYS A 370 -11.01 -8.75 17.59
N ARG A 371 -11.69 -9.13 16.52
CA ARG A 371 -12.45 -10.38 16.43
C ARG A 371 -11.56 -11.63 16.30
N TYR A 372 -10.28 -11.44 16.08
CA TYR A 372 -9.33 -12.52 15.88
C TYR A 372 -8.54 -12.91 17.13
N GLY A 373 -8.78 -12.22 18.26
CA GLY A 373 -8.21 -12.61 19.55
C GLY A 373 -6.69 -12.47 19.65
N PHE A 374 -6.13 -11.36 19.17
CA PHE A 374 -4.72 -11.07 19.35
C PHE A 374 -4.36 -10.94 20.85
N ASP A 375 -3.18 -11.44 21.23
CA ASP A 375 -2.72 -11.55 22.63
C ASP A 375 -2.27 -10.23 23.27
N TYR A 376 -2.52 -9.08 22.66
CA TYR A 376 -2.17 -7.79 23.23
C TYR A 376 -3.36 -6.82 23.27
N ALA A 377 -3.25 -5.85 24.17
CA ALA A 377 -4.34 -4.91 24.43
C ALA A 377 -4.80 -4.21 23.15
N CYS A 378 -5.98 -4.59 22.67
CA CYS A 378 -6.61 -4.00 21.50
C CYS A 378 -7.52 -2.85 21.91
N THR A 379 -7.48 -1.75 21.14
CA THR A 379 -8.30 -0.57 21.36
C THR A 379 -9.73 -0.70 20.84
N CYS A 380 -10.08 -1.85 20.31
CA CYS A 380 -11.33 -2.13 19.61
C CYS A 380 -12.36 -2.83 20.49
N HIS A 381 -13.67 -2.52 20.33
CA HIS A 381 -14.75 -3.11 21.13
C HIS A 381 -16.05 -3.28 20.33
N HIS A 382 -16.29 -4.44 19.72
CA HIS A 382 -17.49 -4.84 19.00
C HIS A 382 -17.65 -4.34 17.55
N PRO A 383 -18.35 -5.10 16.68
CA PRO A 383 -18.65 -4.68 15.31
C PRO A 383 -19.38 -3.34 15.32
N ARG A 384 -18.88 -2.41 14.54
CA ARG A 384 -19.46 -1.08 14.37
C ARG A 384 -20.42 -1.04 13.19
N HIS A 385 -20.01 -1.68 12.11
CA HIS A 385 -20.79 -1.77 10.88
C HIS A 385 -20.66 -3.16 10.27
N THR A 386 -21.73 -3.62 9.66
CA THR A 386 -21.81 -4.90 8.96
C THR A 386 -21.63 -4.69 7.47
N GLY A 387 -20.71 -5.43 6.85
CA GLY A 387 -20.37 -5.35 5.43
C GLY A 387 -21.00 -6.47 4.59
N VAL A 388 -21.00 -6.26 3.28
CA VAL A 388 -21.54 -7.19 2.27
C VAL A 388 -20.75 -8.50 2.20
N LEU A 389 -19.41 -8.43 2.27
CA LEU A 389 -18.50 -9.54 1.97
C LEU A 389 -18.11 -10.39 3.17
N SER A 390 -18.39 -9.93 4.37
CA SER A 390 -17.97 -10.60 5.60
C SER A 390 -18.74 -11.89 5.83
N GLU A 391 -18.07 -13.04 5.81
CA GLU A 391 -18.70 -14.37 6.03
C GLU A 391 -19.25 -14.52 7.45
N ASP A 392 -18.59 -13.92 8.47
CA ASP A 392 -19.01 -14.02 9.88
C ASP A 392 -19.90 -12.86 10.35
N GLY A 393 -20.31 -12.02 9.48
CA GLY A 393 -21.13 -10.83 9.79
C GLY A 393 -21.59 -10.14 8.53
N GLY A 394 -21.38 -10.78 7.38
CA GLY A 394 -21.90 -10.35 6.10
C GLY A 394 -23.43 -10.37 6.13
N SER A 395 -24.05 -9.38 5.54
CA SER A 395 -25.50 -9.22 5.55
C SER A 395 -26.00 -8.89 4.16
N ALA A 396 -27.18 -9.44 3.84
CA ALA A 396 -27.96 -8.96 2.69
C ALA A 396 -28.43 -7.51 2.88
N LYS A 397 -28.25 -6.95 4.08
CA LYS A 397 -28.53 -5.55 4.43
C LYS A 397 -27.32 -4.98 5.13
N PRO A 398 -26.24 -4.64 4.39
CA PRO A 398 -25.07 -4.01 4.95
C PRO A 398 -25.41 -2.61 5.50
N ASP A 399 -24.61 -2.15 6.45
CA ASP A 399 -24.77 -0.80 6.97
C ASP A 399 -24.37 0.23 5.90
N GLN A 400 -25.16 1.27 5.81
CA GLN A 400 -24.90 2.43 4.97
C GLN A 400 -24.66 3.67 5.84
N VAL A 401 -23.67 4.47 5.47
CA VAL A 401 -23.33 5.72 6.14
C VAL A 401 -23.22 6.85 5.12
N MET A 402 -23.13 8.09 5.61
CA MET A 402 -22.89 9.28 4.78
C MET A 402 -21.56 9.90 5.17
N PHE A 403 -20.70 10.18 4.20
CA PHE A 403 -19.51 11.02 4.40
C PHE A 403 -19.85 12.49 4.17
N GLU A 404 -19.35 13.33 5.06
CA GLU A 404 -19.60 14.79 5.07
C GLU A 404 -18.30 15.58 5.24
N GLY A 405 -17.22 15.10 4.65
CA GLY A 405 -15.91 15.76 4.59
C GLY A 405 -14.79 14.92 5.19
N LEU A 406 -14.64 14.92 6.51
CA LEU A 406 -13.59 14.15 7.17
C LEU A 406 -14.06 12.71 7.47
N ALA A 407 -13.08 11.81 7.52
CA ALA A 407 -13.26 10.44 7.98
C ALA A 407 -12.18 10.04 8.97
N GLN A 408 -12.45 8.98 9.73
CA GLN A 408 -11.46 8.28 10.54
C GLN A 408 -11.07 6.97 9.85
N TRP A 409 -9.76 6.72 9.71
CA TRP A 409 -9.27 5.51 9.05
C TRP A 409 -8.00 4.97 9.71
N SER A 410 -7.67 3.67 9.48
CA SER A 410 -6.50 3.01 10.06
C SER A 410 -5.74 2.21 9.01
N GLY A 411 -4.41 2.25 9.07
CA GLY A 411 -3.51 1.52 8.18
C GLY A 411 -2.07 2.01 8.27
N THR A 412 -1.12 1.16 7.92
CA THR A 412 0.26 1.60 7.64
C THR A 412 0.29 2.57 6.47
N SER A 413 -0.74 2.52 5.61
CA SER A 413 -1.01 3.50 4.55
C SER A 413 -1.09 4.93 5.07
N PHE A 414 -1.51 5.14 6.32
CA PHE A 414 -1.66 6.47 6.93
C PHE A 414 -0.48 6.83 7.83
N ALA A 415 0.22 5.86 8.38
CA ALA A 415 1.50 6.09 9.06
C ALA A 415 2.57 6.59 8.07
N THR A 416 2.53 6.14 6.83
CA THR A 416 3.46 6.51 5.76
C THR A 416 3.45 8.01 5.46
N PRO A 417 2.32 8.66 5.13
CA PRO A 417 2.27 10.11 4.89
C PRO A 417 2.58 10.94 6.13
N VAL A 418 2.28 10.44 7.33
CA VAL A 418 2.71 11.10 8.58
C VAL A 418 4.24 11.15 8.66
N ALA A 419 4.91 10.02 8.40
CA ALA A 419 6.38 9.96 8.38
C ALA A 419 6.97 10.82 7.24
N ALA A 420 6.38 10.78 6.05
CA ALA A 420 6.77 11.62 4.91
C ALA A 420 6.65 13.10 5.26
N GLY A 421 5.53 13.52 5.84
CA GLY A 421 5.32 14.89 6.32
C GLY A 421 6.34 15.31 7.37
N MET A 422 6.71 14.42 8.30
CA MET A 422 7.75 14.70 9.30
C MET A 422 9.13 14.89 8.68
N VAL A 423 9.48 14.12 7.65
CA VAL A 423 10.75 14.31 6.93
C VAL A 423 10.80 15.69 6.27
N VAL A 424 9.76 16.07 5.50
CA VAL A 424 9.77 17.37 4.80
C VAL A 424 9.60 18.54 5.77
N SER A 425 8.87 18.37 6.87
CA SER A 425 8.82 19.36 7.96
C SER A 425 10.19 19.56 8.60
N HIS A 426 10.97 18.48 8.80
CA HIS A 426 12.34 18.56 9.28
C HIS A 426 13.27 19.26 8.28
N MET A 427 13.11 18.99 6.95
CA MET A 427 13.82 19.70 5.89
C MET A 427 13.60 21.20 5.99
N ALA A 428 12.35 21.64 6.06
CA ALA A 428 11.98 23.06 6.16
C ALA A 428 12.55 23.71 7.43
N ALA A 429 12.40 23.06 8.59
CA ALA A 429 12.85 23.58 9.87
C ALA A 429 14.38 23.74 9.99
N ARG A 430 15.14 22.98 9.19
CA ARG A 430 16.61 22.96 9.26
C ARG A 430 17.29 23.53 8.00
N GLY A 431 16.54 23.93 6.99
CA GLY A 431 17.08 24.33 5.69
C GLY A 431 17.81 23.19 4.97
N GLU A 432 17.43 21.94 5.27
CA GLU A 432 18.02 20.75 4.65
C GLU A 432 17.36 20.49 3.30
N ARG A 433 18.18 20.31 2.25
CA ARG A 433 17.69 20.08 0.89
C ARG A 433 17.82 18.61 0.46
N ASP A 434 18.47 17.76 1.23
CA ASP A 434 18.58 16.33 0.97
C ASP A 434 17.62 15.55 1.87
N PRO A 435 16.51 15.00 1.32
CA PRO A 435 15.52 14.27 2.11
C PRO A 435 16.10 13.01 2.80
N ARG A 436 17.13 12.39 2.22
CA ARG A 436 17.81 11.25 2.84
C ARG A 436 18.65 11.68 4.05
N ALA A 437 19.31 12.82 3.96
CA ALA A 437 20.01 13.41 5.12
C ALA A 437 19.01 13.86 6.18
N ALA A 438 17.90 14.48 5.79
CA ALA A 438 16.82 14.86 6.70
C ALA A 438 16.24 13.65 7.42
N ARG A 439 15.95 12.56 6.71
CA ARG A 439 15.48 11.28 7.29
C ARG A 439 16.47 10.74 8.32
N ARG A 440 17.78 10.67 8.01
CA ARG A 440 18.80 10.20 8.97
C ARG A 440 18.80 11.05 10.23
N ARG A 441 18.88 12.38 10.08
CA ARG A 441 18.87 13.31 11.22
C ARG A 441 17.57 13.25 12.04
N LEU A 442 16.44 13.09 11.37
CA LEU A 442 15.15 12.91 12.04
C LEU A 442 15.16 11.65 12.91
N LEU A 443 15.61 10.52 12.37
CA LEU A 443 15.69 9.26 13.10
C LEU A 443 16.73 9.29 14.24
N ASP A 444 17.87 9.96 14.04
CA ASP A 444 18.90 10.14 15.07
C ASP A 444 18.44 11.06 16.23
N ALA A 445 17.51 11.96 15.93
CA ALA A 445 16.95 12.92 16.92
C ALA A 445 15.71 12.38 17.64
N VAL A 446 15.19 11.20 17.28
CA VAL A 446 14.04 10.58 17.94
C VAL A 446 14.42 10.19 19.37
N ASP A 447 13.64 10.67 20.34
CA ASP A 447 13.75 10.34 21.76
C ASP A 447 12.68 9.33 22.22
N GLN A 448 11.71 9.03 21.34
CA GLN A 448 10.62 8.09 21.60
C GLN A 448 10.80 6.81 20.80
N PHE A 449 10.70 5.70 21.49
CA PHE A 449 10.81 4.36 20.91
C PHE A 449 9.60 3.53 21.36
N VAL A 450 9.17 2.66 20.48
CA VAL A 450 8.13 1.68 20.76
C VAL A 450 8.76 0.28 20.79
N ASP A 451 8.32 -0.56 21.72
CA ASP A 451 8.64 -1.97 21.70
C ASP A 451 7.73 -2.69 20.71
N VAL A 452 8.33 -3.23 19.67
CA VAL A 452 7.64 -4.01 18.66
C VAL A 452 8.14 -5.44 18.74
N ARG A 453 7.43 -6.27 19.49
CA ARG A 453 7.73 -7.69 19.67
C ARG A 453 9.17 -7.93 20.15
N GLY A 454 9.64 -7.14 21.10
CA GLY A 454 10.97 -7.21 21.68
C GLY A 454 12.06 -6.42 20.94
N ALA A 455 11.71 -5.68 19.90
CA ALA A 455 12.62 -4.79 19.20
C ALA A 455 12.25 -3.31 19.45
N HIS A 456 13.20 -2.53 19.95
CA HIS A 456 13.01 -1.07 20.09
C HIS A 456 13.10 -0.39 18.73
N LYS A 457 12.01 0.26 18.30
CA LYS A 457 11.89 0.94 17.01
C LYS A 457 11.60 2.43 17.20
N PRO A 458 12.17 3.32 16.38
CA PRO A 458 11.87 4.75 16.42
C PRO A 458 10.38 5.01 16.21
N ALA A 459 9.79 5.87 17.07
CA ALA A 459 8.41 6.32 16.97
C ALA A 459 8.37 7.78 16.48
N LEU A 460 7.91 7.99 15.26
CA LEU A 460 7.78 9.31 14.63
C LEU A 460 6.43 9.92 14.99
N LEU A 461 6.40 10.76 16.02
CA LEU A 461 5.18 11.39 16.52
C LEU A 461 5.15 12.88 16.16
N PRO A 462 4.28 13.31 15.22
CA PRO A 462 4.14 14.74 14.92
C PRO A 462 3.60 15.50 16.13
N PRO A 463 4.08 16.71 16.42
CA PRO A 463 3.65 17.50 17.61
C PRO A 463 2.15 17.78 17.65
N THR A 464 1.50 17.78 16.51
CA THR A 464 0.06 18.03 16.36
C THR A 464 -0.81 16.79 16.47
N TRP A 465 -0.20 15.59 16.48
CA TRP A 465 -0.93 14.35 16.74
C TRP A 465 -1.33 14.24 18.21
N ARG A 466 -2.50 13.71 18.45
CA ARG A 466 -3.02 13.46 19.80
C ARG A 466 -3.38 12.00 19.96
N PRO A 467 -2.82 11.29 20.95
CA PRO A 467 -3.19 9.92 21.24
C PRO A 467 -4.67 9.85 21.64
N VAL A 468 -5.34 8.83 21.12
CA VAL A 468 -6.70 8.50 21.54
C VAL A 468 -6.61 7.60 22.77
N ARG A 469 -7.05 8.10 23.92
CA ARG A 469 -7.11 7.29 25.14
C ARG A 469 -8.14 6.19 24.98
N VAL A 470 -7.68 4.98 25.09
CA VAL A 470 -8.54 3.79 25.09
C VAL A 470 -9.00 3.58 26.52
N PRO A 471 -10.32 3.38 26.76
CA PRO A 471 -10.78 2.88 28.05
C PRO A 471 -10.07 1.56 28.38
N ALA A 472 -9.62 1.39 29.62
CA ALA A 472 -9.08 0.11 30.07
C ALA A 472 -10.09 -1.01 29.74
N PRO A 473 -9.64 -2.20 29.28
CA PRO A 473 -10.57 -3.30 29.02
C PRO A 473 -11.34 -3.58 30.28
N THR A 474 -12.67 -3.40 30.20
CA THR A 474 -13.55 -3.89 31.26
C THR A 474 -13.36 -5.40 31.31
N ALA A 475 -12.95 -5.91 32.48
CA ALA A 475 -12.80 -7.34 32.68
C ALA A 475 -14.05 -8.04 32.12
N ARG A 476 -13.84 -9.02 31.24
CA ARG A 476 -14.94 -9.87 30.76
C ARG A 476 -15.56 -10.55 31.99
N PRO A 477 -16.93 -10.55 32.07
CA PRO A 477 -17.61 -11.27 33.13
C PRO A 477 -17.35 -12.77 33.05
#